data_e2a4332b4115d66e07f4d01a6a3acb43
#
_entry.id   e2a4332b4115d66e07f4d01a6a3acb43
#
_cell.length_a   1.000
_cell.length_b   1.000
_cell.length_c   1.000
_cell.angle_alpha   90.00
_cell.angle_beta   90.00
_cell.angle_gamma   90.00
#
_symmetry.space_group_name_H-M   'P 1'
#
loop_
_entity.id
_entity.type
_entity.pdbx_description
1 polymer ?
#
loop_
_entity_poly.entity_id
_entity_poly.type
_entity_poly.pdbx_seq_one_letter_code
_entity_poly.pdbx_strand_id
1 'polypeptide(L)'
;MNSLSAQLYSLGWFKQSGGATLTVRGRRSGRPVSLPVVIAEHDGSRYLVSMLGDDANWVHNVREAGGDAELNRLPVHLVEIPIGERASILRCYLQIAPGARPHIPVSHQAPLSDFAGVAQAYPVFRIDRS
;
A
#
# COMPACT_ATOMS: atom_id res chain seq x y z
N MET A 1 -11.77 -14.09 10.85
CA MET A 1 -11.39 -14.11 10.96
C MET A 1 -11.28 -13.62 11.25
N ASN A 2 -11.17 -13.43 10.91
CA ASN A 2 -10.84 -13.21 11.10
C ASN A 2 -10.67 -12.91 11.46
N SER A 3 -11.19 -12.44 11.56
CA SER A 3 -10.69 -12.49 11.82
C SER A 3 -10.35 -13.24 11.66
N LEU A 4 -10.99 -13.63 11.74
CA LEU A 4 -10.36 -14.45 11.19
C LEU A 4 -9.82 -14.25 10.13
N SER A 5 -10.57 -13.81 9.39
CA SER A 5 -9.82 -13.54 8.36
C SER A 5 -8.82 -12.58 8.72
N ALA A 6 -9.17 -11.54 9.33
CA ALA A 6 -8.15 -10.65 9.79
C ALA A 6 -7.19 -11.38 10.66
N GLN A 7 -7.69 -12.28 11.44
CA GLN A 7 -6.81 -13.08 12.26
C GLN A 7 -5.98 -14.02 11.45
N LEU A 8 -6.57 -14.69 10.51
CA LEU A 8 -5.84 -15.56 9.65
C LEU A 8 -4.74 -14.87 8.96
N TYR A 9 -5.02 -13.72 8.41
CA TYR A 9 -4.04 -12.98 7.68
C TYR A 9 -2.90 -12.58 8.55
N SER A 10 -3.21 -12.07 9.72
CA SER A 10 -2.16 -11.60 10.59
C SER A 10 -1.32 -12.73 11.11
N LEU A 11 -1.85 -13.95 11.15
CA LEU A 11 -1.10 -15.05 11.71
C LEU A 11 -0.17 -15.73 10.75
N GLY A 12 -0.56 -15.99 9.56
CA GLY A 12 0.32 -16.73 8.72
C GLY A 12 0.09 -16.50 7.27
N TRP A 13 -1.03 -16.97 6.79
CA TRP A 13 -1.34 -16.88 5.39
C TRP A 13 -1.24 -15.45 4.88
N PHE A 14 -1.86 -14.54 5.59
CA PHE A 14 -1.90 -13.15 5.20
C PHE A 14 -0.51 -12.53 5.20
N LYS A 15 0.26 -12.79 6.23
CA LYS A 15 1.62 -12.29 6.29
C LYS A 15 2.47 -12.81 5.17
N GLN A 16 2.35 -14.10 4.88
CA GLN A 16 3.17 -14.70 3.86
C GLN A 16 2.86 -14.16 2.49
N SER A 17 1.57 -13.96 2.21
CA SER A 17 1.16 -13.45 0.91
C SER A 17 1.28 -11.94 0.83
N GLY A 18 1.15 -11.26 1.97
CA GLY A 18 1.06 -9.81 1.99
C GLY A 18 -0.22 -9.28 1.38
N GLY A 19 -1.11 -10.17 0.91
CA GLY A 19 -2.28 -9.77 0.16
C GLY A 19 -3.43 -9.32 1.03
N ALA A 20 -4.17 -8.33 0.54
CA ALA A 20 -5.34 -7.80 1.23
C ALA A 20 -6.29 -7.19 0.22
N THR A 21 -7.50 -6.89 0.67
CA THR A 21 -8.47 -6.14 -0.12
C THR A 21 -8.63 -4.76 0.48
N LEU A 22 -8.29 -3.75 -0.31
CA LEU A 22 -8.50 -2.36 0.08
C LEU A 22 -9.83 -1.90 -0.47
N THR A 23 -10.63 -1.25 0.38
CA THR A 23 -11.90 -0.67 -0.04
C THR A 23 -11.90 0.80 0.33
N VAL A 24 -12.18 1.64 -0.67
CA VAL A 24 -12.20 3.09 -0.51
C VAL A 24 -13.45 3.62 -1.20
N ARG A 25 -14.07 4.65 -0.64
CA ARG A 25 -15.19 5.28 -1.31
C ARG A 25 -14.73 5.95 -2.61
N GLY A 26 -15.41 5.65 -3.69
CA GLY A 26 -15.13 6.27 -4.98
C GLY A 26 -15.44 7.77 -4.91
N ARG A 27 -14.50 8.61 -5.33
CA ARG A 27 -14.64 10.06 -5.24
C ARG A 27 -15.73 10.63 -6.13
N ARG A 28 -16.10 9.88 -7.16
CA ARG A 28 -17.12 10.34 -8.10
C ARG A 28 -18.49 9.72 -7.82
N SER A 29 -18.53 8.43 -7.59
CA SER A 29 -19.79 7.72 -7.42
C SER A 29 -20.28 7.70 -5.97
N GLY A 30 -19.38 7.87 -5.01
CA GLY A 30 -19.70 7.70 -3.59
C GLY A 30 -19.86 6.25 -3.17
N ARG A 31 -19.67 5.30 -4.08
CA ARG A 31 -19.81 3.89 -3.80
C ARG A 31 -18.46 3.29 -3.40
N PRO A 32 -18.47 2.21 -2.60
CA PRO A 32 -17.23 1.55 -2.26
C PRO A 32 -16.59 0.91 -3.49
N VAL A 33 -15.27 1.08 -3.62
CA VAL A 33 -14.47 0.48 -4.69
C VAL A 33 -13.42 -0.37 -4.02
N SER A 34 -13.34 -1.65 -4.40
CA SER A 34 -12.39 -2.59 -3.80
C SER A 34 -11.36 -3.02 -4.81
N LEU A 35 -10.14 -3.25 -4.32
CA LEU A 35 -9.05 -3.72 -5.16
C LEU A 35 -8.07 -4.54 -4.33
N PRO A 36 -7.35 -5.49 -4.95
CA PRO A 36 -6.33 -6.25 -4.24
C PRO A 36 -5.08 -5.40 -4.08
N VAL A 37 -4.45 -5.51 -2.92
CA VAL A 37 -3.20 -4.80 -2.63
C VAL A 37 -2.25 -5.73 -1.89
N VAL A 38 -0.96 -5.35 -1.88
CA VAL A 38 0.06 -6.05 -1.12
C VAL A 38 0.51 -5.12 0.00
N ILE A 39 0.52 -5.63 1.23
CA ILE A 39 0.95 -4.88 2.39
C ILE A 39 2.44 -5.10 2.60
N ALA A 40 3.21 -4.02 2.69
CA ALA A 40 4.63 -4.07 3.02
C ALA A 40 4.82 -3.73 4.49
N GLU A 41 5.54 -4.60 5.21
CA GLU A 41 5.91 -4.32 6.60
C GLU A 41 7.34 -3.81 6.63
N HIS A 42 7.56 -2.70 7.33
CA HIS A 42 8.87 -2.10 7.41
C HIS A 42 8.98 -1.32 8.73
N ASP A 43 10.00 -1.63 9.53
CA ASP A 43 10.25 -0.95 10.82
C ASP A 43 9.01 -0.88 11.72
N GLY A 44 8.28 -1.97 11.79
CA GLY A 44 7.14 -2.08 12.69
C GLY A 44 5.86 -1.43 12.22
N SER A 45 5.85 -0.86 11.02
CA SER A 45 4.65 -0.27 10.41
C SER A 45 4.30 -1.02 9.14
N ARG A 46 3.05 -0.83 8.69
CA ARG A 46 2.56 -1.45 7.47
C ARG A 46 2.23 -0.36 6.47
N TYR A 47 2.49 -0.66 5.20
CA TYR A 47 2.36 0.34 4.14
C TYR A 47 1.70 -0.23 2.90
N LEU A 48 1.04 0.65 2.15
CA LEU A 48 0.57 0.38 0.80
C LEU A 48 1.36 1.24 -0.17
N VAL A 49 1.70 0.68 -1.32
CA VAL A 49 2.45 1.40 -2.34
C VAL A 49 1.65 1.39 -3.64
N SER A 50 1.57 2.53 -4.30
CA SER A 50 0.93 2.60 -5.61
C SER A 50 1.93 2.25 -6.70
N MET A 51 1.93 0.99 -7.13
CA MET A 51 2.86 0.54 -8.17
C MET A 51 2.54 1.15 -9.55
N LEU A 52 1.31 1.59 -9.75
CA LEU A 52 0.91 2.22 -11.00
C LEU A 52 1.08 3.73 -10.97
N GLY A 53 1.60 4.27 -9.88
CA GLY A 53 2.01 5.66 -9.82
C GLY A 53 1.02 6.57 -9.13
N ASP A 54 1.29 7.87 -9.29
CA ASP A 54 0.56 8.92 -8.58
C ASP A 54 -0.86 9.10 -9.12
N ASP A 55 -1.12 8.65 -10.33
CA ASP A 55 -2.41 8.87 -10.99
C ASP A 55 -3.37 7.69 -10.86
N ALA A 56 -3.04 6.70 -10.05
CA ALA A 56 -3.93 5.56 -9.84
C ALA A 56 -5.24 6.01 -9.19
N ASN A 57 -6.34 5.43 -9.63
CA ASN A 57 -7.66 5.81 -9.13
C ASN A 57 -7.77 5.66 -7.62
N TRP A 58 -7.23 4.58 -7.07
CA TRP A 58 -7.37 4.37 -5.63
C TRP A 58 -6.62 5.43 -4.82
N VAL A 59 -5.51 5.94 -5.36
CA VAL A 59 -4.75 7.01 -4.70
C VAL A 59 -5.60 8.28 -4.62
N HIS A 60 -6.22 8.65 -5.72
CA HIS A 60 -7.11 9.82 -5.73
C HIS A 60 -8.29 9.63 -4.79
N ASN A 61 -8.86 8.43 -4.77
CA ASN A 61 -9.98 8.13 -3.87
C ASN A 61 -9.57 8.25 -2.40
N VAL A 62 -8.40 7.74 -2.04
CA VAL A 62 -7.89 7.84 -0.67
C VAL A 62 -7.69 9.29 -0.27
N ARG A 63 -7.08 10.08 -1.16
CA ARG A 63 -6.83 11.49 -0.86
C ARG A 63 -8.13 12.25 -0.67
N GLU A 64 -9.10 12.00 -1.53
CA GLU A 64 -10.40 12.67 -1.44
C GLU A 64 -11.16 12.26 -0.17
N ALA A 65 -10.99 11.02 0.28
CA ALA A 65 -11.63 10.52 1.49
C ALA A 65 -10.87 10.90 2.76
N GLY A 66 -9.79 11.68 2.64
CA GLY A 66 -9.00 12.09 3.81
C GLY A 66 -8.27 10.93 4.48
N GLY A 67 -8.02 9.86 3.76
CA GLY A 67 -7.33 8.69 4.28
C GLY A 67 -8.24 7.59 4.82
N ASP A 68 -9.53 7.82 4.90
CA ASP A 68 -10.45 6.81 5.41
C ASP A 68 -10.61 5.68 4.41
N ALA A 69 -10.48 4.45 4.89
CA ALA A 69 -10.56 3.26 4.05
C ALA A 69 -10.84 2.03 4.89
N GLU A 70 -11.02 0.90 4.24
CA GLU A 70 -11.12 -0.40 4.89
C GLU A 70 -10.10 -1.34 4.30
N LEU A 71 -9.51 -2.16 5.14
CA LEU A 71 -8.57 -3.17 4.72
C LEU A 71 -9.11 -4.50 5.24
N ASN A 72 -9.47 -5.41 4.33
CA ASN A 72 -10.14 -6.65 4.69
C ASN A 72 -11.39 -6.37 5.56
N ARG A 73 -12.12 -5.32 5.21
CA ARG A 73 -13.37 -4.90 5.88
C ARG A 73 -13.16 -4.30 7.27
N LEU A 74 -11.93 -4.05 7.68
CA LEU A 74 -11.66 -3.39 8.94
C LEU A 74 -11.29 -1.94 8.67
N PRO A 75 -11.85 -0.99 9.41
CA PRO A 75 -11.56 0.42 9.15
C PRO A 75 -10.11 0.74 9.47
N VAL A 76 -9.50 1.50 8.58
CA VAL A 76 -8.13 1.98 8.75
C VAL A 76 -8.06 3.43 8.33
N HIS A 77 -6.95 4.08 8.70
CA HIS A 77 -6.64 5.43 8.25
C HIS A 77 -5.31 5.39 7.53
N LEU A 78 -5.30 5.88 6.30
CA LEU A 78 -4.10 5.85 5.45
C LEU A 78 -3.45 7.22 5.47
N VAL A 79 -2.16 7.25 5.82
CA VAL A 79 -1.39 8.48 5.92
C VAL A 79 -0.32 8.48 4.84
N GLU A 80 -0.39 9.44 3.94
CA GLU A 80 0.57 9.51 2.85
C GLU A 80 1.95 9.90 3.39
N ILE A 81 2.97 9.15 2.98
CA ILE A 81 4.33 9.33 3.45
C ILE A 81 5.04 10.38 2.59
N PRO A 82 5.73 11.34 3.20
CA PRO A 82 6.49 12.33 2.44
C PRO A 82 7.50 11.68 1.49
N ILE A 83 7.72 12.33 0.36
CA ILE A 83 8.57 11.79 -0.70
C ILE A 83 9.95 11.38 -0.16
N GLY A 84 10.54 12.20 0.68
CA GLY A 84 11.88 11.94 1.22
C GLY A 84 11.97 10.71 2.13
N GLU A 85 10.84 10.13 2.53
CA GLU A 85 10.82 8.99 3.44
C GLU A 85 10.36 7.70 2.77
N ARG A 86 10.17 7.72 1.46
CA ARG A 86 9.60 6.58 0.75
C ARG A 86 10.59 5.51 0.30
N ALA A 87 11.86 5.87 0.13
CA ALA A 87 12.82 5.00 -0.55
C ALA A 87 12.95 3.61 0.07
N SER A 88 13.12 3.53 1.39
CA SER A 88 13.29 2.24 2.05
C SER A 88 12.01 1.41 2.00
N ILE A 89 10.86 2.06 2.03
CA ILE A 89 9.58 1.37 1.95
C ILE A 89 9.37 0.81 0.54
N LEU A 90 9.72 1.58 -0.49
CA LEU A 90 9.63 1.14 -1.87
C LEU A 90 10.53 -0.08 -2.11
N ARG A 91 11.75 -0.05 -1.57
CA ARG A 91 12.65 -1.18 -1.72
C ARG A 91 12.09 -2.42 -1.05
N CYS A 92 11.59 -2.28 0.17
CA CYS A 92 10.95 -3.37 0.89
C CYS A 92 9.77 -3.94 0.08
N TYR A 93 8.95 -3.06 -0.45
CA TYR A 93 7.77 -3.45 -1.23
C TYR A 93 8.17 -4.27 -2.46
N LEU A 94 9.18 -3.84 -3.22
CA LEU A 94 9.60 -4.56 -4.41
C LEU A 94 10.17 -5.93 -4.09
N GLN A 95 10.73 -6.11 -2.90
CA GLN A 95 11.25 -7.41 -2.50
C GLN A 95 10.14 -8.42 -2.26
N ILE A 96 8.98 -7.97 -1.79
CA ILE A 96 7.88 -8.86 -1.43
C ILE A 96 6.76 -8.89 -2.46
N ALA A 97 6.81 -8.03 -3.46
CA ALA A 97 5.74 -7.90 -4.45
C ALA A 97 6.31 -8.05 -5.86
N PRO A 98 6.62 -9.29 -6.30
CA PRO A 98 7.21 -9.48 -7.63
C PRO A 98 6.36 -8.91 -8.76
N GLY A 99 5.04 -8.92 -8.59
CA GLY A 99 4.14 -8.38 -9.61
C GLY A 99 4.28 -6.89 -9.83
N ALA A 100 4.87 -6.16 -8.87
CA ALA A 100 5.07 -4.73 -9.01
C ALA A 100 6.36 -4.38 -9.75
N ARG A 101 7.30 -5.33 -9.86
CA ARG A 101 8.62 -5.05 -10.43
C ARG A 101 8.59 -4.50 -11.85
N PRO A 102 7.71 -4.98 -12.73
CA PRO A 102 7.67 -4.41 -14.08
C PRO A 102 7.19 -2.95 -14.12
N HIS A 103 6.54 -2.49 -13.07
CA HIS A 103 5.94 -1.15 -13.05
C HIS A 103 6.84 -0.09 -12.44
N ILE A 104 7.87 -0.49 -11.70
CA ILE A 104 8.77 0.45 -11.02
C ILE A 104 10.17 0.26 -11.61
N PRO A 105 10.73 1.30 -12.25
CA PRO A 105 11.94 1.14 -13.08
C PRO A 105 13.24 1.13 -12.24
N VAL A 106 13.24 0.36 -11.16
CA VAL A 106 14.41 0.20 -10.30
C VAL A 106 14.47 -1.27 -9.89
N SER A 107 15.65 -1.87 -9.92
CA SER A 107 15.81 -3.25 -9.47
C SER A 107 15.48 -3.35 -7.97
N HIS A 108 14.81 -4.42 -7.59
CA HIS A 108 14.51 -4.65 -6.18
C HIS A 108 15.79 -4.86 -5.34
N GLN A 109 16.94 -5.04 -5.99
CA GLN A 109 18.23 -5.19 -5.33
C GLN A 109 19.06 -3.92 -5.39
N ALA A 110 18.51 -2.84 -5.95
CA ALA A 110 19.24 -1.59 -6.11
C ALA A 110 19.46 -0.89 -4.77
N PRO A 111 20.45 0.01 -4.68
CA PRO A 111 20.66 0.78 -3.46
C PRO A 111 19.53 1.78 -3.24
N LEU A 112 19.41 2.26 -2.00
CA LEU A 112 18.35 3.21 -1.63
C LEU A 112 18.36 4.47 -2.48
N SER A 113 19.52 4.93 -2.90
CA SER A 113 19.60 6.15 -3.71
C SER A 113 18.83 6.03 -5.01
N ASP A 114 18.78 4.83 -5.60
CA ASP A 114 18.01 4.63 -6.83
C ASP A 114 16.52 4.73 -6.55
N PHE A 115 16.07 4.22 -5.39
CA PHE A 115 14.67 4.34 -5.01
C PHE A 115 14.30 5.78 -4.69
N ALA A 116 15.21 6.52 -4.08
CA ALA A 116 14.97 7.93 -3.83
C ALA A 116 14.75 8.71 -5.12
N GLY A 117 15.42 8.30 -6.19
CA GLY A 117 15.29 8.97 -7.48
C GLY A 117 13.93 8.80 -8.13
N VAL A 118 13.17 7.77 -7.77
CA VAL A 118 11.84 7.53 -8.35
C VAL A 118 10.71 7.73 -7.34
N ALA A 119 11.02 8.05 -6.10
CA ALA A 119 10.05 8.07 -5.02
C ALA A 119 8.88 9.03 -5.26
N GLN A 120 9.11 10.12 -5.97
CA GLN A 120 8.07 11.09 -6.26
C GLN A 120 6.93 10.48 -7.04
N ALA A 121 7.22 9.52 -7.90
CA ALA A 121 6.23 8.93 -8.80
C ALA A 121 5.37 7.86 -8.14
N TYR A 122 5.76 7.36 -6.96
CA TYR A 122 5.10 6.21 -6.35
C TYR A 122 4.62 6.53 -4.95
N PRO A 123 3.36 6.96 -4.79
CA PRO A 123 2.79 7.24 -3.48
C PRO A 123 2.85 6.04 -2.54
N VAL A 124 3.14 6.34 -1.29
CA VAL A 124 3.21 5.35 -0.21
C VAL A 124 2.33 5.83 0.92
N PHE A 125 1.53 4.93 1.47
CA PHE A 125 0.63 5.24 2.58
C PHE A 125 0.91 4.30 3.75
N ARG A 126 1.06 4.89 4.94
CA ARG A 126 1.15 4.08 6.17
C ARG A 126 -0.26 3.73 6.61
N ILE A 127 -0.44 2.49 7.05
CA ILE A 127 -1.73 1.99 7.50
C ILE A 127 -1.80 2.18 9.01
N ASP A 128 -2.68 3.09 9.46
CA ASP A 128 -2.90 3.34 10.86
C ASP A 128 -4.28 2.82 11.25
N ARG A 129 -4.51 2.64 12.53
CA ARG A 129 -5.84 2.31 13.02
C ARG A 129 -6.77 3.50 12.82
N SER A 130 -7.98 3.17 12.49
CA SER A 130 -9.01 4.19 12.35
C SER A 130 -9.61 4.52 13.73
#